data_8ca0aa83c05d86f49cc6fc71ca5d19d7
#
_entry.id   8ca0aa83c05d86f49cc6fc71ca5d19d7
#
_cell.length_a   1.000
_cell.length_b   1.000
_cell.length_c   1.000
_cell.angle_alpha   90.00
_cell.angle_beta   90.00
_cell.angle_gamma   90.00
#
_symmetry.space_group_name_H-M   'P 1'
#
loop_
_entity.id
_entity.type
_entity.pdbx_description
1 polymer ?
#
loop_
_entity_poly.entity_id
_entity_poly.type
_entity_poly.pdbx_seq_one_letter_code
_entity_poly.pdbx_strand_id
1 'polypeptide(L)'
;RLNEWASDNGKTIIFDENNALGKSASETSMADKIVAAQPDIMLGISTSSARALAGSTTKIPLLYTAVTDPDGSGISGKNVTGTSDMAPIARQIDLVKTVSPDCRKIALVYHASEENSEKQIKIAEERCTAIGLATKKYAIPDVNSITTTASEIRNAGDIDAVYVPTDNMLASNIAAFCDELYGDKNSTANFVS
;
A
#
# COMPACT_ATOMS: atom_id res chain seq x y z
N ARG A 1 -20.07 -7.03 14.18
CA ARG A 1 -19.70 -6.41 15.49
C ARG A 1 -20.28 -5.00 15.66
N LEU A 2 -20.10 -4.05 14.70
CA LEU A 2 -20.69 -2.70 14.86
C LEU A 2 -22.21 -2.72 14.93
N ASN A 3 -22.87 -3.51 14.07
CA ASN A 3 -24.34 -3.67 14.09
C ASN A 3 -24.83 -4.36 15.38
N GLU A 4 -24.09 -5.34 15.90
CA GLU A 4 -24.38 -5.99 17.19
C GLU A 4 -24.29 -4.96 18.34
N TRP A 5 -23.17 -4.22 18.39
CA TRP A 5 -23.00 -3.16 19.36
C TRP A 5 -24.13 -2.11 19.30
N ALA A 6 -24.51 -1.69 18.07
CA ALA A 6 -25.58 -0.72 17.88
C ALA A 6 -26.92 -1.26 18.42
N SER A 7 -27.26 -2.50 18.09
CA SER A 7 -28.46 -3.18 18.59
C SER A 7 -28.50 -3.25 20.11
N ASP A 8 -27.36 -3.65 20.72
CA ASP A 8 -27.25 -3.76 22.20
C ASP A 8 -27.36 -2.41 22.91
N ASN A 9 -27.11 -1.31 22.21
CA ASN A 9 -27.18 0.06 22.72
C ASN A 9 -28.42 0.83 22.21
N GLY A 10 -29.40 0.16 21.59
CA GLY A 10 -30.63 0.77 21.07
C GLY A 10 -30.37 1.79 19.95
N LYS A 11 -29.31 1.59 19.15
CA LYS A 11 -28.91 2.44 18.05
C LYS A 11 -29.03 1.71 16.72
N THR A 12 -29.12 2.47 15.65
CA THR A 12 -29.05 1.96 14.26
C THR A 12 -27.87 2.61 13.56
N ILE A 13 -27.06 1.81 12.90
CA ILE A 13 -25.98 2.29 12.03
C ILE A 13 -26.37 2.04 10.58
N ILE A 14 -26.32 3.08 9.76
CA ILE A 14 -26.53 3.02 8.32
C ILE A 14 -25.17 3.20 7.68
N PHE A 15 -24.72 2.22 6.88
CA PHE A 15 -23.47 2.30 6.14
C PHE A 15 -23.75 2.77 4.72
N ASP A 16 -23.00 3.78 4.28
CA ASP A 16 -22.89 4.19 2.87
C ASP A 16 -21.46 3.86 2.41
N GLU A 17 -21.32 2.81 1.60
CA GLU A 17 -20.03 2.30 1.15
C GLU A 17 -19.69 2.81 -0.24
N ASN A 18 -18.54 3.46 -0.35
CA ASN A 18 -18.02 4.02 -1.59
C ASN A 18 -16.63 3.43 -1.88
N ASN A 19 -16.44 2.86 -3.08
CA ASN A 19 -15.18 2.25 -3.49
C ASN A 19 -14.64 2.89 -4.76
N ALA A 20 -13.47 3.51 -4.68
CA ALA A 20 -12.79 4.15 -5.79
C ALA A 20 -12.08 3.16 -6.74
N LEU A 21 -12.03 1.87 -6.40
CA LEU A 21 -11.40 0.81 -7.20
C LEU A 21 -9.93 1.12 -7.58
N GLY A 22 -9.19 1.76 -6.67
CA GLY A 22 -7.80 2.18 -6.90
C GLY A 22 -7.62 3.34 -7.90
N LYS A 23 -8.70 4.05 -8.25
CA LYS A 23 -8.66 5.19 -9.19
C LYS A 23 -8.56 6.50 -8.41
N SER A 24 -7.36 6.97 -8.16
CA SER A 24 -7.12 8.22 -7.41
C SER A 24 -7.84 9.45 -7.97
N ALA A 25 -8.03 9.53 -9.29
CA ALA A 25 -8.79 10.59 -9.91
C ALA A 25 -10.27 10.64 -9.46
N SER A 26 -10.82 9.51 -9.00
CA SER A 26 -12.20 9.41 -8.52
C SER A 26 -12.34 9.73 -7.03
N GLU A 27 -11.26 9.64 -6.26
CA GLU A 27 -11.31 9.72 -4.79
C GLU A 27 -11.75 11.08 -4.28
N THR A 28 -11.23 12.17 -4.84
CA THR A 28 -11.65 13.54 -4.46
C THR A 28 -13.13 13.77 -4.73
N SER A 29 -13.59 13.43 -5.93
CA SER A 29 -15.02 13.58 -6.28
C SER A 29 -15.92 12.72 -5.40
N MET A 30 -15.46 11.54 -4.99
CA MET A 30 -16.18 10.65 -4.09
C MET A 30 -16.20 11.20 -2.67
N ALA A 31 -15.08 11.70 -2.17
CA ALA A 31 -14.99 12.37 -0.87
C ALA A 31 -15.94 13.57 -0.77
N ASP A 32 -16.02 14.40 -1.82
CA ASP A 32 -16.95 15.53 -1.88
C ASP A 32 -18.41 15.08 -1.81
N LYS A 33 -18.77 13.98 -2.48
CA LYS A 33 -20.13 13.40 -2.40
C LYS A 33 -20.46 12.90 -1.00
N ILE A 34 -19.50 12.21 -0.35
CA ILE A 34 -19.67 11.72 1.02
C ILE A 34 -19.87 12.90 1.98
N VAL A 35 -19.07 13.95 1.86
CA VAL A 35 -19.20 15.16 2.69
C VAL A 35 -20.53 15.86 2.45
N ALA A 36 -20.99 15.93 1.19
CA ALA A 36 -22.29 16.53 0.85
C ALA A 36 -23.48 15.76 1.44
N ALA A 37 -23.35 14.45 1.65
CA ALA A 37 -24.37 13.63 2.32
C ALA A 37 -24.44 13.86 3.84
N GLN A 38 -23.52 14.64 4.42
CA GLN A 38 -23.50 15.01 5.85
C GLN A 38 -23.58 13.82 6.81
N PRO A 39 -22.70 12.79 6.68
CA PRO A 39 -22.69 11.67 7.61
C PRO A 39 -22.26 12.11 9.01
N ASP A 40 -22.69 11.37 10.05
CA ASP A 40 -22.26 11.60 11.43
C ASP A 40 -20.76 11.34 11.61
N ILE A 41 -20.20 10.39 10.84
CA ILE A 41 -18.79 10.00 10.87
C ILE A 41 -18.36 9.43 9.52
N MET A 42 -17.12 9.63 9.17
CA MET A 42 -16.51 9.06 7.97
C MET A 42 -15.41 8.05 8.35
N LEU A 43 -15.23 7.03 7.53
CA LEU A 43 -14.12 6.07 7.64
C LEU A 43 -13.35 6.02 6.31
N GLY A 44 -12.10 6.47 6.35
CA GLY A 44 -11.15 6.33 5.24
C GLY A 44 -10.31 5.07 5.39
N ILE A 45 -10.40 4.16 4.42
CA ILE A 45 -9.60 2.94 4.37
C ILE A 45 -8.54 3.11 3.27
N SER A 46 -7.29 3.02 3.62
CA SER A 46 -6.08 3.35 2.84
C SER A 46 -5.68 4.83 2.87
N THR A 47 -4.41 5.08 2.54
CA THR A 47 -3.79 6.43 2.59
C THR A 47 -4.50 7.40 1.65
N SER A 48 -4.74 7.02 0.40
CA SER A 48 -5.34 7.91 -0.61
C SER A 48 -6.77 8.31 -0.26
N SER A 49 -7.60 7.34 0.15
CA SER A 49 -8.99 7.59 0.55
C SER A 49 -9.08 8.45 1.82
N ALA A 50 -8.26 8.15 2.83
CA ALA A 50 -8.22 8.94 4.06
C ALA A 50 -7.77 10.38 3.81
N ARG A 51 -6.77 10.58 2.93
CA ARG A 51 -6.30 11.91 2.52
C ARG A 51 -7.37 12.69 1.78
N ALA A 52 -8.07 12.07 0.84
CA ALA A 52 -9.16 12.72 0.10
C ALA A 52 -10.25 13.22 1.06
N LEU A 53 -10.68 12.38 2.01
CA LEU A 53 -11.68 12.74 3.02
C LEU A 53 -11.18 13.83 3.97
N ALA A 54 -9.94 13.76 4.44
CA ALA A 54 -9.33 14.77 5.32
C ALA A 54 -9.23 16.15 4.62
N GLY A 55 -8.96 16.14 3.31
CA GLY A 55 -8.92 17.36 2.50
C GLY A 55 -10.29 17.99 2.21
N SER A 56 -11.37 17.18 2.24
CA SER A 56 -12.72 17.66 1.85
C SER A 56 -13.49 18.30 3.01
N THR A 57 -13.12 18.07 4.28
CA THR A 57 -13.82 18.67 5.43
C THR A 57 -12.97 18.73 6.69
N THR A 58 -13.20 19.79 7.48
CA THR A 58 -12.60 19.92 8.83
C THR A 58 -13.66 19.79 9.94
N LYS A 59 -14.90 19.42 9.60
CA LYS A 59 -16.05 19.43 10.53
C LYS A 59 -16.51 18.02 10.88
N ILE A 60 -16.68 17.16 9.87
CA ILE A 60 -17.18 15.81 10.07
C ILE A 60 -16.07 14.94 10.64
N PRO A 61 -16.31 14.20 11.74
CA PRO A 61 -15.32 13.28 12.29
C PRO A 61 -14.85 12.27 11.24
N LEU A 62 -13.54 12.11 11.11
CA LEU A 62 -12.91 11.16 10.21
C LEU A 62 -12.07 10.17 11.02
N LEU A 63 -12.40 8.90 10.89
CA LEU A 63 -11.53 7.80 11.27
C LEU A 63 -10.75 7.32 10.05
N TYR A 64 -9.50 6.91 10.24
CA TYR A 64 -8.72 6.25 9.21
C TYR A 64 -8.14 4.92 9.69
N THR A 65 -7.96 4.00 8.75
CA THR A 65 -7.29 2.72 8.98
C THR A 65 -6.57 2.28 7.71
N ALA A 66 -5.64 1.34 7.82
CA ALA A 66 -4.78 0.91 6.71
C ALA A 66 -4.04 2.11 6.08
N VAL A 67 -3.52 3.00 6.92
CA VAL A 67 -2.75 4.18 6.53
C VAL A 67 -1.31 4.02 6.98
N THR A 68 -0.39 3.99 6.04
CA THR A 68 1.03 3.73 6.33
C THR A 68 1.67 4.87 7.11
N ASP A 69 1.46 6.11 6.69
CA ASP A 69 2.04 7.30 7.32
C ASP A 69 1.06 8.48 7.26
N PRO A 70 0.20 8.63 8.26
CA PRO A 70 -0.81 9.69 8.25
C PRO A 70 -0.20 11.10 8.26
N ASP A 71 0.86 11.32 9.05
CA ASP A 71 1.47 12.64 9.18
C ASP A 71 2.18 13.05 7.87
N GLY A 72 2.98 12.17 7.30
CA GLY A 72 3.69 12.42 6.05
C GLY A 72 2.76 12.55 4.84
N SER A 73 1.56 11.96 4.90
CA SER A 73 0.55 12.04 3.85
C SER A 73 -0.45 13.18 4.04
N GLY A 74 -0.25 14.06 5.04
CA GLY A 74 -1.11 15.21 5.31
C GLY A 74 -2.50 14.84 5.86
N ILE A 75 -2.64 13.65 6.45
CA ILE A 75 -3.88 13.19 7.08
C ILE A 75 -3.88 13.68 8.52
N SER A 76 -4.27 14.93 8.72
CA SER A 76 -4.25 15.59 10.03
C SER A 76 -5.42 16.55 10.18
N GLY A 77 -5.84 16.81 11.42
CA GLY A 77 -6.91 17.75 11.75
C GLY A 77 -7.51 17.48 13.11
N LYS A 78 -8.23 18.47 13.65
CA LYS A 78 -8.93 18.29 14.95
C LYS A 78 -10.07 17.29 14.90
N ASN A 79 -10.58 17.02 13.71
CA ASN A 79 -11.66 16.06 13.42
C ASN A 79 -11.13 14.71 12.92
N VAL A 80 -9.80 14.49 12.89
CA VAL A 80 -9.17 13.33 12.27
C VAL A 80 -8.45 12.50 13.31
N THR A 81 -8.69 11.20 13.33
CA THR A 81 -7.96 10.21 14.14
C THR A 81 -8.01 8.83 13.49
N GLY A 82 -7.15 7.92 13.90
CA GLY A 82 -7.16 6.56 13.35
C GLY A 82 -5.95 5.72 13.76
N THR A 83 -5.67 4.68 12.99
CA THR A 83 -4.56 3.76 13.21
C THR A 83 -3.63 3.72 12.01
N SER A 84 -2.33 3.86 12.26
CA SER A 84 -1.31 3.64 11.24
C SER A 84 -0.86 2.17 11.22
N ASP A 85 -0.40 1.72 10.05
CA ASP A 85 0.05 0.35 9.82
C ASP A 85 1.41 0.28 9.13
N MET A 86 2.30 1.24 9.42
CA MET A 86 3.66 1.23 8.88
C MET A 86 4.35 -0.10 9.18
N ALA A 87 4.69 -0.83 8.11
CA ALA A 87 5.42 -2.09 8.21
C ALA A 87 6.85 -1.87 8.78
N PRO A 88 7.43 -2.85 9.47
CA PRO A 88 8.81 -2.78 9.95
C PRO A 88 9.81 -3.05 8.81
N ILE A 89 9.86 -2.18 7.82
CA ILE A 89 10.54 -2.35 6.52
C ILE A 89 12.01 -2.74 6.68
N ALA A 90 12.74 -2.09 7.58
CA ALA A 90 14.13 -2.43 7.82
C ALA A 90 14.31 -3.90 8.24
N ARG A 91 13.41 -4.41 9.08
CA ARG A 91 13.42 -5.84 9.50
C ARG A 91 13.04 -6.78 8.36
N GLN A 92 12.11 -6.36 7.49
CA GLN A 92 11.76 -7.15 6.30
C GLN A 92 12.97 -7.28 5.35
N ILE A 93 13.72 -6.19 5.15
CA ILE A 93 14.95 -6.22 4.36
C ILE A 93 16.03 -7.08 5.04
N ASP A 94 16.17 -7.02 6.36
CA ASP A 94 17.11 -7.89 7.11
C ASP A 94 16.79 -9.38 6.94
N LEU A 95 15.49 -9.70 6.85
CA LEU A 95 15.05 -11.08 6.61
C LEU A 95 15.58 -11.65 5.28
N VAL A 96 15.77 -10.81 4.26
CA VAL A 96 16.36 -11.26 2.99
C VAL A 96 17.71 -11.90 3.20
N LYS A 97 18.59 -11.30 4.01
CA LYS A 97 19.89 -11.86 4.34
C LYS A 97 19.82 -13.12 5.19
N THR A 98 18.75 -13.27 5.96
CA THR A 98 18.54 -14.49 6.78
C THR A 98 18.09 -15.65 5.91
N VAL A 99 17.17 -15.41 4.97
CA VAL A 99 16.60 -16.43 4.08
C VAL A 99 17.55 -16.75 2.92
N SER A 100 18.21 -15.73 2.38
CA SER A 100 19.15 -15.84 1.26
C SER A 100 20.45 -15.11 1.60
N PRO A 101 21.38 -15.74 2.34
CA PRO A 101 22.64 -15.11 2.78
C PRO A 101 23.50 -14.59 1.62
N ASP A 102 23.44 -15.27 0.46
CA ASP A 102 24.19 -14.93 -0.74
C ASP A 102 23.53 -13.84 -1.60
N CYS A 103 22.34 -13.35 -1.22
CA CYS A 103 21.66 -12.26 -1.94
C CYS A 103 22.56 -11.02 -2.00
N ARG A 104 22.73 -10.47 -3.20
CA ARG A 104 23.55 -9.28 -3.49
C ARG A 104 22.72 -8.14 -4.04
N LYS A 105 21.62 -8.43 -4.75
CA LYS A 105 20.82 -7.41 -5.43
C LYS A 105 19.33 -7.69 -5.28
N ILE A 106 18.58 -6.64 -4.89
CA ILE A 106 17.14 -6.68 -4.68
C ILE A 106 16.44 -5.77 -5.70
N ALA A 107 15.38 -6.28 -6.33
CA ALA A 107 14.42 -5.45 -7.04
C ALA A 107 13.42 -4.84 -6.03
N LEU A 108 13.27 -3.52 -6.05
CA LEU A 108 12.28 -2.78 -5.27
C LEU A 108 11.14 -2.39 -6.20
N VAL A 109 9.99 -3.05 -6.05
CA VAL A 109 8.86 -2.95 -6.99
C VAL A 109 7.69 -2.22 -6.35
N TYR A 110 7.15 -1.20 -6.99
CA TYR A 110 6.08 -0.39 -6.43
C TYR A 110 5.25 0.33 -7.49
N HIS A 111 4.03 0.72 -7.14
CA HIS A 111 3.18 1.55 -8.00
C HIS A 111 3.62 3.01 -7.95
N ALA A 112 3.92 3.59 -9.10
CA ALA A 112 4.51 4.92 -9.22
C ALA A 112 3.67 6.07 -8.65
N SER A 113 2.36 5.91 -8.54
CA SER A 113 1.44 6.93 -8.04
C SER A 113 0.94 6.69 -6.61
N GLU A 114 1.41 5.64 -5.93
CA GLU A 114 1.11 5.40 -4.51
C GLU A 114 2.21 5.97 -3.62
N GLU A 115 1.93 7.12 -2.99
CA GLU A 115 2.87 7.84 -2.12
C GLU A 115 3.36 7.00 -0.93
N ASN A 116 2.46 6.20 -0.33
CA ASN A 116 2.83 5.28 0.74
C ASN A 116 3.83 4.21 0.28
N SER A 117 3.73 3.74 -0.95
CA SER A 117 4.66 2.77 -1.54
C SER A 117 6.02 3.40 -1.76
N GLU A 118 6.08 4.59 -2.36
CA GLU A 118 7.33 5.31 -2.60
C GLU A 118 8.12 5.58 -1.30
N LYS A 119 7.41 5.98 -0.23
CA LYS A 119 8.03 6.19 1.09
C LYS A 119 8.66 4.90 1.64
N GLN A 120 7.94 3.79 1.56
CA GLN A 120 8.43 2.49 2.01
C GLN A 120 9.65 2.04 1.19
N ILE A 121 9.64 2.25 -0.12
CA ILE A 121 10.76 1.95 -1.01
C ILE A 121 12.01 2.74 -0.62
N LYS A 122 11.88 4.00 -0.25
CA LYS A 122 13.00 4.81 0.23
C LYS A 122 13.63 4.20 1.49
N ILE A 123 12.83 3.81 2.46
CA ILE A 123 13.31 3.16 3.69
C ILE A 123 13.99 1.83 3.37
N ALA A 124 13.42 1.04 2.45
CA ALA A 124 14.00 -0.21 2.00
C ALA A 124 15.35 0.00 1.32
N GLU A 125 15.47 0.98 0.43
CA GLU A 125 16.72 1.34 -0.28
C GLU A 125 17.82 1.79 0.71
N GLU A 126 17.46 2.63 1.67
CA GLU A 126 18.37 3.06 2.74
C GLU A 126 18.87 1.86 3.55
N ARG A 127 17.97 0.92 3.91
CA ARG A 127 18.36 -0.28 4.65
C ARG A 127 19.23 -1.22 3.82
N CYS A 128 18.88 -1.45 2.56
CA CYS A 128 19.69 -2.24 1.63
C CYS A 128 21.12 -1.70 1.54
N THR A 129 21.25 -0.40 1.36
CA THR A 129 22.57 0.28 1.32
C THR A 129 23.35 0.05 2.61
N ALA A 130 22.71 0.20 3.77
CA ALA A 130 23.35 0.02 5.08
C ALA A 130 23.88 -1.40 5.33
N ILE A 131 23.28 -2.42 4.70
CA ILE A 131 23.70 -3.83 4.84
C ILE A 131 24.43 -4.38 3.59
N GLY A 132 24.83 -3.51 2.67
CA GLY A 132 25.65 -3.86 1.51
C GLY A 132 24.89 -4.60 0.39
N LEU A 133 23.57 -4.40 0.28
CA LEU A 133 22.75 -4.91 -0.83
C LEU A 133 22.62 -3.84 -1.91
N ALA A 134 22.86 -4.25 -3.17
CA ALA A 134 22.53 -3.42 -4.32
C ALA A 134 21.01 -3.42 -4.55
N THR A 135 20.47 -2.32 -5.07
CA THR A 135 19.06 -2.20 -5.39
C THR A 135 18.83 -1.79 -6.83
N LYS A 136 17.69 -2.20 -7.39
CA LYS A 136 17.14 -1.66 -8.64
C LYS A 136 15.65 -1.39 -8.44
N LYS A 137 15.22 -0.15 -8.67
CA LYS A 137 13.82 0.25 -8.54
C LYS A 137 13.04 -0.03 -9.83
N TYR A 138 11.83 -0.55 -9.66
CA TYR A 138 10.87 -0.78 -10.73
C TYR A 138 9.55 -0.11 -10.36
N ALA A 139 9.36 1.10 -10.87
CA ALA A 139 8.14 1.86 -10.69
C ALA A 139 7.11 1.45 -11.75
N ILE A 140 6.03 0.81 -11.33
CA ILE A 140 4.95 0.35 -12.21
C ILE A 140 3.94 1.47 -12.39
N PRO A 141 3.69 1.96 -13.61
CA PRO A 141 2.77 3.08 -13.83
C PRO A 141 1.29 2.70 -13.71
N ASP A 142 0.93 1.47 -14.09
CA ASP A 142 -0.45 0.98 -14.10
C ASP A 142 -0.52 -0.55 -14.10
N VAL A 143 -1.74 -1.09 -13.94
CA VAL A 143 -1.99 -2.54 -13.87
C VAL A 143 -1.55 -3.31 -15.12
N ASN A 144 -1.58 -2.69 -16.31
CA ASN A 144 -1.23 -3.37 -17.56
C ASN A 144 0.29 -3.60 -17.68
N SER A 145 1.08 -2.84 -16.92
CA SER A 145 2.54 -2.92 -16.90
C SER A 145 3.09 -3.96 -15.91
N ILE A 146 2.23 -4.59 -15.10
CA ILE A 146 2.64 -5.53 -14.04
C ILE A 146 3.41 -6.73 -14.59
N THR A 147 2.83 -7.44 -15.56
CA THR A 147 3.45 -8.64 -16.15
C THR A 147 4.70 -8.31 -16.95
N THR A 148 4.71 -7.18 -17.68
CA THR A 148 5.90 -6.72 -18.40
C THR A 148 7.05 -6.45 -17.43
N THR A 149 6.78 -5.76 -16.32
CA THR A 149 7.80 -5.48 -15.29
C THR A 149 8.30 -6.77 -14.63
N ALA A 150 7.41 -7.72 -14.35
CA ALA A 150 7.80 -9.03 -13.81
C ALA A 150 8.73 -9.78 -14.79
N SER A 151 8.40 -9.78 -16.08
CA SER A 151 9.26 -10.33 -17.13
C SER A 151 10.62 -9.63 -17.22
N GLU A 152 10.66 -8.31 -17.12
CA GLU A 152 11.92 -7.55 -17.10
C GLU A 152 12.81 -7.94 -15.93
N ILE A 153 12.23 -8.10 -14.73
CA ILE A 153 12.96 -8.52 -13.52
C ILE A 153 13.51 -9.93 -13.72
N ARG A 154 12.68 -10.88 -14.18
CA ARG A 154 13.11 -12.25 -14.48
C ARG A 154 14.26 -12.30 -15.48
N ASN A 155 14.17 -11.52 -16.56
CA ASN A 155 15.13 -11.53 -17.63
C ASN A 155 16.41 -10.72 -17.31
N ALA A 156 16.43 -9.93 -16.25
CA ALA A 156 17.61 -9.20 -15.81
C ALA A 156 18.76 -10.13 -15.41
N GLY A 157 18.45 -11.32 -14.87
CA GLY A 157 19.42 -12.39 -14.58
C GLY A 157 20.40 -12.10 -13.43
N ASP A 158 20.29 -10.92 -12.82
CA ASP A 158 21.16 -10.45 -11.72
C ASP A 158 20.38 -9.99 -10.48
N ILE A 159 19.09 -10.30 -10.42
CA ILE A 159 18.21 -10.00 -9.27
C ILE A 159 18.06 -11.28 -8.43
N ASP A 160 18.46 -11.20 -7.17
CA ASP A 160 18.42 -12.32 -6.24
C ASP A 160 17.15 -12.36 -5.39
N ALA A 161 16.49 -11.21 -5.20
CA ALA A 161 15.27 -11.10 -4.43
C ALA A 161 14.39 -9.94 -4.96
N VAL A 162 13.09 -10.00 -4.65
CA VAL A 162 12.13 -8.94 -4.95
C VAL A 162 11.46 -8.49 -3.65
N TYR A 163 11.41 -7.19 -3.43
CA TYR A 163 10.68 -6.57 -2.34
C TYR A 163 9.49 -5.77 -2.90
N VAL A 164 8.32 -6.03 -2.35
CA VAL A 164 7.08 -5.29 -2.64
C VAL A 164 6.59 -4.68 -1.32
N PRO A 165 6.38 -3.37 -1.25
CA PRO A 165 5.84 -2.71 -0.06
C PRO A 165 4.34 -2.97 0.10
N THR A 166 3.72 -2.34 1.11
CA THR A 166 2.26 -2.26 1.22
C THR A 166 1.73 -1.38 0.09
N ASP A 167 1.35 -2.03 -1.01
CA ASP A 167 0.95 -1.41 -2.30
C ASP A 167 -0.37 -2.02 -2.75
N ASN A 168 -1.40 -1.18 -2.88
CA ASN A 168 -2.77 -1.66 -3.15
C ASN A 168 -2.91 -2.27 -4.54
N MET A 169 -2.27 -1.67 -5.56
CA MET A 169 -2.33 -2.19 -6.91
C MET A 169 -1.59 -3.53 -7.03
N LEU A 170 -0.38 -3.62 -6.47
CA LEU A 170 0.38 -4.86 -6.49
C LEU A 170 -0.26 -5.94 -5.64
N ALA A 171 -0.77 -5.62 -4.45
CA ALA A 171 -1.47 -6.59 -3.59
C ALA A 171 -2.68 -7.22 -4.32
N SER A 172 -3.44 -6.41 -5.05
CA SER A 172 -4.61 -6.87 -5.81
C SER A 172 -4.24 -7.73 -7.03
N ASN A 173 -3.00 -7.64 -7.52
CA ASN A 173 -2.52 -8.31 -8.74
C ASN A 173 -1.30 -9.20 -8.47
N ILE A 174 -0.99 -9.50 -7.23
CA ILE A 174 0.24 -10.18 -6.82
C ILE A 174 0.37 -11.57 -7.47
N ALA A 175 -0.74 -12.28 -7.66
CA ALA A 175 -0.71 -13.58 -8.33
C ALA A 175 -0.19 -13.48 -9.77
N ALA A 176 -0.72 -12.53 -10.56
CA ALA A 176 -0.27 -12.32 -11.93
C ALA A 176 1.21 -11.89 -12.01
N PHE A 177 1.64 -11.04 -11.06
CA PHE A 177 3.05 -10.65 -10.94
C PHE A 177 3.95 -11.85 -10.65
N CYS A 178 3.55 -12.68 -9.67
CA CYS A 178 4.32 -13.86 -9.28
C CYS A 178 4.36 -14.93 -10.38
N ASP A 179 3.23 -15.22 -11.03
CA ASP A 179 3.15 -16.20 -12.11
C ASP A 179 4.09 -15.82 -13.26
N GLU A 180 4.15 -14.54 -13.63
CA GLU A 180 5.06 -14.06 -14.66
C GLU A 180 6.52 -14.06 -14.20
N LEU A 181 6.79 -13.64 -12.97
CA LEU A 181 8.14 -13.55 -12.42
C LEU A 181 8.81 -14.92 -12.31
N TYR A 182 8.06 -15.93 -11.85
CA TYR A 182 8.61 -17.29 -11.70
C TYR A 182 8.66 -18.06 -13.02
N GLY A 183 7.85 -17.74 -14.00
CA GLY A 183 7.68 -18.53 -15.20
C GLY A 183 7.15 -19.91 -14.85
N ASP A 184 7.85 -20.95 -15.24
CA ASP A 184 7.50 -22.33 -14.85
C ASP A 184 7.80 -22.58 -13.36
N LYS A 185 6.96 -23.35 -12.64
CA LYS A 185 6.98 -23.61 -11.17
C LYS A 185 8.29 -24.18 -10.58
N ASN A 186 9.34 -24.27 -11.38
CA ASN A 186 10.69 -24.75 -11.00
C ASN A 186 11.72 -23.62 -10.81
N SER A 187 11.33 -22.36 -10.88
CA SER A 187 12.25 -21.24 -10.65
C SER A 187 12.60 -21.13 -9.16
N THR A 188 13.89 -21.05 -8.84
CA THR A 188 14.44 -20.94 -7.48
C THR A 188 14.47 -19.52 -6.93
N ALA A 189 13.66 -18.60 -7.46
CA ALA A 189 13.59 -17.24 -6.95
C ALA A 189 12.96 -17.20 -5.55
N ASN A 190 13.64 -16.62 -4.58
CA ASN A 190 13.18 -16.52 -3.20
C ASN A 190 12.36 -15.24 -3.00
N PHE A 191 11.12 -15.37 -2.53
CA PHE A 191 10.28 -14.24 -2.14
C PHE A 191 10.39 -13.94 -0.66
N VAL A 192 10.49 -12.65 -0.35
CA VAL A 192 10.23 -12.11 0.98
C VAL A 192 9.17 -11.01 0.82
N SER A 193 7.97 -11.25 1.31
CA SER A 193 6.86 -10.28 1.39
C SER A 193 6.65 -9.82 2.82
#